data_c588059a88e2e9a2cb17ba004923da06
#
_entry.id   c588059a88e2e9a2cb17ba004923da06
#
_cell.length_a   1.000
_cell.length_b   1.000
_cell.length_c   1.000
_cell.angle_alpha   90.00
_cell.angle_beta   90.00
_cell.angle_gamma   90.00
#
_symmetry.space_group_name_H-M   'P 1'
#
loop_
_entity.id
_entity.type
_entity.pdbx_description
1 polymer ?
#
loop_
_entity_poly.entity_id
_entity_poly.type
_entity_poly.pdbx_seq_one_letter_code
_entity_poly.pdbx_strand_id
1 'polypeptide(L)'
;MYTYLIAVLVLLSLYIMYRNKGPDIKKMVKQCAKFATTAQQDASLLTSMTHANYAMGYLLTLKDVASPAEIHRQTGVDFKKFEEHINNVQEMMNQRALKKYPGIEGETDFYLSSIASSA
;
A
#
# COMPACT_ATOMS: atom_id res chain seq x y z
N MET A 1 26.73 39.50 9.12
CA MET A 1 25.29 39.50 9.41
C MET A 1 24.50 38.84 8.26
N TYR A 2 24.68 39.27 7.02
CA TYR A 2 23.97 38.69 5.87
C TYR A 2 24.30 37.20 5.63
N THR A 3 25.52 36.76 5.93
CA THR A 3 25.95 35.37 5.77
C THR A 3 25.15 34.39 6.63
N TYR A 4 24.85 34.78 7.88
CA TYR A 4 24.05 33.98 8.79
C TYR A 4 22.59 33.91 8.33
N LEU A 5 22.04 34.99 7.82
CA LEU A 5 20.66 35.03 7.32
C LEU A 5 20.50 34.09 6.14
N ILE A 6 21.43 34.11 5.19
CA ILE A 6 21.41 33.23 4.02
C ILE A 6 21.54 31.76 4.46
N ALA A 7 22.44 31.45 5.40
CA ALA A 7 22.60 30.10 5.92
C ALA A 7 21.31 29.59 6.58
N VAL A 8 20.65 30.42 7.38
CA VAL A 8 19.37 30.07 8.03
C VAL A 8 18.29 29.82 6.98
N LEU A 9 18.19 30.66 5.96
CA LEU A 9 17.21 30.49 4.88
C LEU A 9 17.44 29.20 4.09
N VAL A 10 18.69 28.85 3.79
CA VAL A 10 19.04 27.62 3.10
C VAL A 10 18.68 26.41 3.95
N LEU A 11 19.03 26.41 5.25
CA LEU A 11 18.67 25.32 6.16
C LEU A 11 17.16 25.16 6.30
N LEU A 12 16.44 26.27 6.38
CA LEU A 12 14.98 26.26 6.47
C LEU A 12 14.36 25.69 5.20
N SER A 13 14.87 26.09 4.03
CA SER A 13 14.42 25.56 2.74
C SER A 13 14.66 24.05 2.64
N LEU A 14 15.84 23.57 3.04
CA LEU A 14 16.15 22.15 3.07
C LEU A 14 15.24 21.38 4.03
N TYR A 15 14.96 21.94 5.19
CA TYR A 15 14.06 21.35 6.18
C TYR A 15 12.64 21.23 5.62
N ILE A 16 12.13 22.30 4.98
CA ILE A 16 10.81 22.30 4.36
C ILE A 16 10.74 21.27 3.24
N MET A 17 11.76 21.18 2.39
CA MET A 17 11.85 20.17 1.33
C MET A 17 11.84 18.75 1.89
N TYR A 18 12.60 18.52 2.95
CA TYR A 18 12.64 17.22 3.63
C TYR A 18 11.29 16.86 4.23
N ARG A 19 10.66 17.83 4.94
CA ARG A 19 9.35 17.63 5.57
C ARG A 19 8.24 17.37 4.56
N ASN A 20 8.30 18.04 3.41
CA ASN A 20 7.29 17.94 2.35
C ASN A 20 7.64 16.87 1.32
N LYS A 21 8.65 16.06 1.58
CA LYS A 21 8.98 14.92 0.73
C LYS A 21 7.77 14.00 0.69
N GLY A 22 7.21 13.83 -0.50
CA GLY A 22 6.05 12.99 -0.72
C GLY A 22 6.35 11.51 -0.47
N PRO A 23 5.33 10.65 -0.55
CA PRO A 23 5.51 9.21 -0.38
C PRO A 23 6.51 8.67 -1.40
N ASP A 24 7.30 7.69 -0.97
CA ASP A 24 8.26 7.00 -1.83
C ASP A 24 7.52 5.93 -2.64
N ILE A 25 7.03 6.34 -3.81
CA ILE A 25 6.22 5.48 -4.69
C ILE A 25 7.00 4.23 -5.11
N LYS A 26 8.25 4.38 -5.46
CA LYS A 26 9.10 3.26 -5.89
C LYS A 26 9.25 2.22 -4.78
N LYS A 27 9.49 2.68 -3.56
CA LYS A 27 9.59 1.80 -2.40
C LYS A 27 8.26 1.10 -2.10
N MET A 28 7.15 1.83 -2.20
CA MET A 28 5.81 1.28 -1.94
C MET A 28 5.44 0.19 -2.94
N VAL A 29 5.68 0.41 -4.23
CA VAL A 29 5.46 -0.61 -5.27
C VAL A 29 6.30 -1.85 -5.00
N LYS A 30 7.55 -1.65 -4.66
CA LYS A 30 8.49 -2.75 -4.36
C LYS A 30 8.04 -3.56 -3.14
N GLN A 31 7.63 -2.89 -2.06
CA GLN A 31 7.13 -3.56 -0.87
C GLN A 31 5.83 -4.30 -1.12
N CYS A 32 4.92 -3.70 -1.89
CA CYS A 32 3.68 -4.35 -2.29
C CYS A 32 3.95 -5.67 -3.03
N ALA A 33 4.81 -5.62 -4.04
CA ALA A 33 5.20 -6.79 -4.81
C ALA A 33 5.88 -7.86 -3.94
N LYS A 34 6.74 -7.43 -3.03
CA LYS A 34 7.46 -8.31 -2.10
C LYS A 34 6.49 -9.06 -1.19
N PHE A 35 5.53 -8.37 -0.58
CA PHE A 35 4.53 -9.01 0.28
C PHE A 35 3.63 -9.98 -0.50
N ALA A 36 3.23 -9.60 -1.71
CA ALA A 36 2.43 -10.48 -2.56
C ALA A 36 3.20 -11.76 -2.93
N THR A 37 4.47 -11.62 -3.28
CA THR A 37 5.34 -12.77 -3.59
C THR A 37 5.54 -13.65 -2.37
N THR A 38 5.79 -13.06 -1.21
CA THR A 38 5.95 -13.80 0.05
C THR A 38 4.68 -14.55 0.40
N ALA A 39 3.50 -13.95 0.21
CA ALA A 39 2.22 -14.61 0.44
C ALA A 39 2.08 -15.89 -0.37
N GLN A 40 2.55 -15.89 -1.63
CA GLN A 40 2.48 -17.07 -2.49
C GLN A 40 3.45 -18.18 -2.08
N GLN A 41 4.52 -17.83 -1.37
CA GLN A 41 5.60 -18.75 -0.96
C GLN A 41 5.45 -19.29 0.45
N ASP A 42 4.62 -18.67 1.29
CA ASP A 42 4.44 -19.08 2.67
C ASP A 42 3.78 -20.47 2.75
N ALA A 43 4.29 -21.30 3.67
CA ALA A 43 3.73 -22.62 3.94
C ALA A 43 2.45 -22.55 4.78
N SER A 44 2.37 -21.56 5.68
CA SER A 44 1.22 -21.34 6.56
C SER A 44 0.18 -20.47 5.88
N LEU A 45 -1.08 -20.93 5.84
CA LEU A 45 -2.18 -20.14 5.29
C LEU A 45 -2.36 -18.82 6.04
N LEU A 46 -2.26 -18.83 7.36
CA LEU A 46 -2.43 -17.63 8.19
C LEU A 46 -1.36 -16.58 7.83
N THR A 47 -0.11 -16.99 7.71
CA THR A 47 0.99 -16.11 7.32
C THR A 47 0.83 -15.60 5.88
N SER A 48 0.40 -16.46 4.97
CA SER A 48 0.10 -16.09 3.59
C SER A 48 -0.99 -15.01 3.53
N MET A 49 -2.06 -15.17 4.29
CA MET A 49 -3.15 -14.19 4.35
C MET A 49 -2.66 -12.85 4.91
N THR A 50 -1.82 -12.88 5.95
CA THR A 50 -1.25 -11.68 6.55
C THR A 50 -0.44 -10.91 5.52
N HIS A 51 0.44 -11.58 4.78
CA HIS A 51 1.27 -10.95 3.76
C HIS A 51 0.44 -10.45 2.56
N ALA A 52 -0.57 -11.21 2.16
CA ALA A 52 -1.49 -10.76 1.10
C ALA A 52 -2.25 -9.50 1.52
N ASN A 53 -2.65 -9.40 2.78
CA ASN A 53 -3.31 -8.22 3.32
C ASN A 53 -2.37 -7.01 3.38
N TYR A 54 -1.09 -7.21 3.72
CA TYR A 54 -0.09 -6.13 3.66
C TYR A 54 0.09 -5.63 2.23
N ALA A 55 0.17 -6.54 1.25
CA ALA A 55 0.27 -6.15 -0.15
C ALA A 55 -0.94 -5.32 -0.58
N MET A 56 -2.15 -5.73 -0.19
CA MET A 56 -3.37 -5.00 -0.50
C MET A 56 -3.37 -3.62 0.16
N GLY A 57 -2.88 -3.50 1.39
CA GLY A 57 -2.75 -2.21 2.08
C GLY A 57 -1.85 -1.24 1.32
N TYR A 58 -0.70 -1.71 0.84
CA TYR A 58 0.19 -0.91 -0.01
C TYR A 58 -0.48 -0.52 -1.33
N LEU A 59 -1.21 -1.44 -1.97
CA LEU A 59 -1.92 -1.15 -3.21
C LEU A 59 -2.95 -0.04 -3.02
N LEU A 60 -3.77 -0.13 -1.98
CA LEU A 60 -4.80 0.87 -1.69
C LEU A 60 -4.17 2.23 -1.38
N THR A 61 -3.07 2.25 -0.63
CA THR A 61 -2.33 3.49 -0.34
C THR A 61 -1.76 4.10 -1.62
N LEU A 62 -1.19 3.27 -2.51
CA LEU A 62 -0.70 3.74 -3.82
C LEU A 62 -1.80 4.41 -4.63
N LYS A 63 -3.00 3.83 -4.63
CA LYS A 63 -4.15 4.41 -5.34
C LYS A 63 -4.56 5.77 -4.78
N ASP A 64 -4.37 5.98 -3.48
CA ASP A 64 -4.71 7.22 -2.82
C ASP A 64 -3.67 8.33 -3.04
N VAL A 65 -2.38 7.98 -3.17
CA VAL A 65 -1.29 8.96 -3.17
C VAL A 65 -0.71 9.24 -4.55
N ALA A 66 -1.03 8.42 -5.56
CA ALA A 66 -0.46 8.58 -6.90
C ALA A 66 -1.43 8.11 -7.97
N SER A 67 -1.33 8.73 -9.16
CA SER A 67 -2.05 8.27 -10.35
C SER A 67 -1.31 7.11 -11.01
N PRO A 68 -2.00 6.30 -11.85
CA PRO A 68 -1.32 5.28 -12.65
C PRO A 68 -0.20 5.84 -13.53
N ALA A 69 -0.38 7.03 -14.10
CA ALA A 69 0.64 7.70 -14.90
C ALA A 69 1.88 8.07 -14.07
N GLU A 70 1.67 8.56 -12.86
CA GLU A 70 2.75 8.89 -11.93
C GLU A 70 3.55 7.65 -11.53
N ILE A 71 2.86 6.56 -11.22
CA ILE A 71 3.49 5.28 -10.86
C ILE A 71 4.31 4.77 -12.05
N HIS A 72 3.76 4.80 -13.26
CA HIS A 72 4.49 4.38 -14.45
C HIS A 72 5.74 5.24 -14.69
N ARG A 73 5.62 6.55 -14.52
CA ARG A 73 6.74 7.47 -14.71
C ARG A 73 7.87 7.19 -13.74
N GLN A 74 7.56 6.91 -12.48
CA GLN A 74 8.57 6.69 -11.44
C GLN A 74 9.14 5.27 -11.41
N THR A 75 8.36 4.28 -11.78
CA THR A 75 8.73 2.87 -11.59
C THR A 75 8.80 2.06 -12.88
N GLY A 76 8.22 2.55 -13.98
CA GLY A 76 8.08 1.79 -15.21
C GLY A 76 6.98 0.72 -15.16
N VAL A 77 6.24 0.63 -14.06
CA VAL A 77 5.22 -0.40 -13.85
C VAL A 77 3.88 0.04 -14.43
N ASP A 78 3.24 -0.84 -15.20
CA ASP A 78 1.85 -0.70 -15.63
C ASP A 78 0.97 -0.99 -14.42
N PHE A 79 0.37 0.05 -13.87
CA PHE A 79 -0.37 -0.06 -12.61
C PHE A 79 -1.61 -0.95 -12.74
N LYS A 80 -2.32 -0.89 -13.87
CA LYS A 80 -3.50 -1.74 -14.09
C LYS A 80 -3.14 -3.21 -14.03
N LYS A 81 -2.09 -3.61 -14.72
CA LYS A 81 -1.57 -4.98 -14.69
C LYS A 81 -1.10 -5.37 -13.30
N PHE A 82 -0.40 -4.47 -12.62
CA PHE A 82 0.08 -4.68 -11.25
C PHE A 82 -1.09 -4.91 -10.29
N GLU A 83 -2.11 -4.05 -10.36
CA GLU A 83 -3.32 -4.17 -9.55
C GLU A 83 -4.02 -5.52 -9.76
N GLU A 84 -4.15 -5.96 -11.00
CA GLU A 84 -4.74 -7.27 -11.32
C GLU A 84 -3.98 -8.40 -10.64
N HIS A 85 -2.65 -8.38 -10.68
CA HIS A 85 -1.82 -9.40 -10.04
C HIS A 85 -1.98 -9.40 -8.52
N ILE A 86 -2.01 -8.23 -7.88
CA ILE A 86 -2.19 -8.13 -6.44
C ILE A 86 -3.58 -8.62 -6.03
N ASN A 87 -4.61 -8.21 -6.77
CA ASN A 87 -5.99 -8.68 -6.52
C ASN A 87 -6.11 -10.20 -6.67
N ASN A 88 -5.43 -10.80 -7.64
CA ASN A 88 -5.43 -12.24 -7.83
C ASN A 88 -4.79 -12.99 -6.66
N VAL A 89 -3.71 -12.46 -6.09
CA VAL A 89 -3.09 -13.04 -4.89
C VAL A 89 -4.06 -12.99 -3.72
N GLN A 90 -4.72 -11.86 -3.51
CA GLN A 90 -5.70 -11.70 -2.43
C GLN A 90 -6.86 -12.67 -2.61
N GLU A 91 -7.42 -12.76 -3.81
CA GLU A 91 -8.54 -13.65 -4.10
C GLU A 91 -8.15 -15.11 -3.87
N MET A 92 -6.98 -15.51 -4.31
CA MET A 92 -6.47 -16.87 -4.10
C MET A 92 -6.36 -17.19 -2.60
N MET A 93 -5.86 -16.28 -1.80
CA MET A 93 -5.75 -16.45 -0.35
C MET A 93 -7.12 -16.52 0.31
N ASN A 94 -8.06 -15.67 -0.10
CA ASN A 94 -9.42 -15.69 0.41
C ASN A 94 -10.12 -17.01 0.12
N GLN A 95 -9.98 -17.54 -1.09
CA GLN A 95 -10.56 -18.82 -1.46
C GLN A 95 -9.96 -19.98 -0.66
N ARG A 96 -8.67 -19.97 -0.43
CA ARG A 96 -8.00 -20.96 0.42
C ARG A 96 -8.52 -20.90 1.86
N ALA A 97 -8.71 -19.69 2.39
CA ALA A 97 -9.21 -19.47 3.75
C ALA A 97 -10.63 -19.99 3.90
N LEU A 98 -11.52 -19.67 2.97
CA LEU A 98 -12.91 -20.13 2.98
C LEU A 98 -13.03 -21.65 2.85
N LYS A 99 -12.16 -22.25 2.05
CA LYS A 99 -12.12 -23.71 1.86
C LYS A 99 -11.68 -24.43 3.14
N LYS A 100 -10.68 -23.88 3.84
CA LYS A 100 -10.14 -24.48 5.06
C LYS A 100 -11.01 -24.19 6.27
N TYR A 101 -11.61 -22.99 6.34
CA TYR A 101 -12.41 -22.52 7.47
C TYR A 101 -13.75 -21.98 6.98
N PRO A 102 -14.72 -22.86 6.63
CA PRO A 102 -16.04 -22.41 6.25
C PRO A 102 -16.68 -21.62 7.39
N GLY A 103 -17.29 -20.50 7.08
CA GLY A 103 -17.93 -19.63 8.08
C GLY A 103 -17.00 -18.67 8.77
N ILE A 104 -15.78 -18.46 8.26
CA ILE A 104 -14.83 -17.48 8.78
C ILE A 104 -15.35 -16.04 8.65
N GLU A 105 -16.36 -15.82 7.80
CA GLU A 105 -16.96 -14.49 7.62
C GLU A 105 -17.64 -14.05 8.91
N GLY A 106 -17.19 -12.91 9.42
CA GLY A 106 -17.73 -12.33 10.63
C GLY A 106 -18.99 -11.52 10.41
N GLU A 107 -19.63 -11.17 11.51
CA GLU A 107 -20.78 -10.25 11.49
C GLU A 107 -20.31 -8.81 11.21
N THR A 108 -21.17 -8.05 10.54
CA THR A 108 -20.89 -6.64 10.29
C THR A 108 -21.05 -5.83 11.58
N ASP A 109 -20.05 -5.04 11.91
CA ASP A 109 -20.14 -4.04 12.96
C ASP A 109 -20.96 -2.86 12.45
N PHE A 110 -22.18 -2.70 12.94
CA PHE A 110 -23.08 -1.65 12.48
C PHE A 110 -22.59 -0.25 12.80
N TYR A 111 -21.87 -0.07 13.90
CA TYR A 111 -21.28 1.22 14.25
C TYR A 111 -20.24 1.65 13.22
N LEU A 112 -19.29 0.77 12.92
CA LEU A 112 -18.26 1.04 11.92
C LEU A 112 -18.87 1.19 10.51
N SER A 113 -19.85 0.37 10.19
CA SER A 113 -20.55 0.44 8.91
C SER A 113 -21.26 1.78 8.73
N SER A 114 -21.87 2.32 9.79
CA SER A 114 -22.53 3.63 9.73
C SER A 114 -21.55 4.77 9.49
N ILE A 115 -20.36 4.67 10.07
CA ILE A 115 -19.27 5.65 9.82
C ILE A 115 -18.78 5.54 8.38
N ALA A 116 -18.56 4.31 7.90
CA ALA A 116 -18.04 4.07 6.55
C ALA A 116 -18.98 4.54 5.46
N SER A 117 -20.28 4.51 5.70
CA SER A 117 -21.30 4.94 4.73
C SER A 117 -21.67 6.41 4.83
N SER A 118 -21.23 7.13 5.87
CA SER A 118 -21.41 8.58 5.97
C SER A 118 -20.42 9.26 5.04
N ALA A 119 -20.92 9.99 4.07
CA ALA A 119 -20.09 10.68 3.09
C ALA A 119 -19.49 11.96 3.67
#